data_06508b8170a39f4c8c1d50d160f3ee09
#
_entry.id   06508b8170a39f4c8c1d50d160f3ee09
#
_cell.length_a   1.000
_cell.length_b   1.000
_cell.length_c   1.000
_cell.angle_alpha   90.00
_cell.angle_beta   90.00
_cell.angle_gamma   90.00
#
_symmetry.space_group_name_H-M   'P 1'
#
loop_
_entity.id
_entity.type
_entity.pdbx_description
1 polymer ?
#
loop_
_entity_poly.entity_id
_entity_poly.type
_entity_poly.pdbx_seq_one_letter_code
_entity_poly.pdbx_strand_id
1 'polypeptide(L)'
;MQGEHPATKTPKSLFRDQVAATLLKRASDMTRAHLPGIIAMALIVLAPNILVQFLFGNWLTWGAFTYPLAFLVTDIMNRVYGAGPARTVVFVGFVVGLICSLIGTQIMGEFGPLVTMRIALGSGIAFLTAQLLDVGIFSALRRGVWWKAPLVSTLVGSTVDTALFFSIAFSATFVFIHPATDVAWASEVLPILGVGPVAPLWVSLAIADWAVKLSLALIALAPFRWVTSKMAHTS
;
A
#
# COMPACT_ATOMS: atom_id res chain seq x y z
N MET A 1 -5.46 20.05 62.84
CA MET A 1 -5.46 18.89 61.93
C MET A 1 -6.86 18.74 61.35
N GLN A 2 -7.07 19.30 60.14
CA GLN A 2 -8.33 19.11 59.39
C GLN A 2 -8.14 17.88 58.50
N GLY A 3 -8.93 16.83 58.80
CA GLY A 3 -8.95 15.64 57.99
C GLY A 3 -9.73 15.91 56.70
N GLU A 4 -9.05 15.91 55.54
CA GLU A 4 -9.72 15.88 54.25
C GLU A 4 -10.48 14.56 54.08
N HIS A 5 -11.81 14.63 54.12
CA HIS A 5 -12.67 13.52 53.72
C HIS A 5 -12.50 13.27 52.19
N PRO A 6 -12.16 12.05 51.77
CA PRO A 6 -12.11 11.73 50.36
C PRO A 6 -13.51 11.89 49.77
N ALA A 7 -13.61 12.72 48.71
CA ALA A 7 -14.86 12.99 48.01
C ALA A 7 -15.47 11.67 47.48
N THR A 8 -16.62 11.28 48.03
CA THR A 8 -17.38 10.10 47.60
C THR A 8 -17.87 10.29 46.19
N LYS A 9 -17.39 9.46 45.24
CA LYS A 9 -17.82 9.50 43.83
C LYS A 9 -19.32 9.25 43.73
N THR A 10 -20.00 10.07 42.97
CA THR A 10 -21.43 9.90 42.74
C THR A 10 -21.72 8.70 41.84
N PRO A 11 -22.89 8.03 41.88
CA PRO A 11 -23.24 6.91 41.02
C PRO A 11 -23.10 7.25 39.51
N LYS A 12 -23.38 8.50 39.14
CA LYS A 12 -23.19 9.00 37.76
C LYS A 12 -21.71 9.09 37.33
N SER A 13 -20.81 9.47 38.26
CA SER A 13 -19.38 9.53 37.96
C SER A 13 -18.79 8.12 37.83
N LEU A 14 -19.20 7.19 38.67
CA LEU A 14 -18.77 5.79 38.62
C LEU A 14 -19.22 5.13 37.30
N PHE A 15 -20.45 5.35 36.87
CA PHE A 15 -20.94 4.84 35.57
C PHE A 15 -20.14 5.42 34.39
N ARG A 16 -19.87 6.72 34.40
CA ARG A 16 -19.05 7.37 33.36
C ARG A 16 -17.62 6.81 33.32
N ASP A 17 -16.99 6.62 34.48
CA ASP A 17 -15.63 6.07 34.60
C ASP A 17 -15.59 4.61 34.09
N GLN A 18 -16.60 3.79 34.40
CA GLN A 18 -16.73 2.41 33.89
C GLN A 18 -16.91 2.36 32.37
N VAL A 19 -17.76 3.21 31.82
CA VAL A 19 -17.96 3.30 30.36
C VAL A 19 -16.69 3.75 29.67
N ALA A 20 -16.00 4.77 30.20
CA ALA A 20 -14.74 5.25 29.64
C ALA A 20 -13.65 4.16 29.70
N ALA A 21 -13.49 3.46 30.83
CA ALA A 21 -12.54 2.35 30.97
C ALA A 21 -12.82 1.20 29.99
N THR A 22 -14.11 0.86 29.81
CA THR A 22 -14.54 -0.18 28.88
C THR A 22 -14.23 0.21 27.43
N LEU A 23 -14.49 1.47 27.03
CA LEU A 23 -14.20 1.99 25.71
C LEU A 23 -12.69 2.05 25.44
N LEU A 24 -11.91 2.49 26.42
CA LEU A 24 -10.43 2.52 26.32
C LEU A 24 -9.84 1.12 26.18
N LYS A 25 -10.33 0.16 26.97
CA LYS A 25 -9.91 -1.25 26.85
C LYS A 25 -10.26 -1.80 25.47
N ARG A 26 -11.48 -1.57 24.99
CA ARG A 26 -11.92 -2.02 23.67
C ARG A 26 -11.10 -1.40 22.54
N ALA A 27 -10.77 -0.11 22.64
CA ALA A 27 -9.89 0.58 21.69
C ALA A 27 -8.47 -0.02 21.72
N SER A 28 -7.90 -0.28 22.91
CA SER A 28 -6.60 -0.92 23.07
C SER A 28 -6.56 -2.33 22.48
N ASP A 29 -7.59 -3.14 22.74
CA ASP A 29 -7.67 -4.52 22.24
C ASP A 29 -7.82 -4.52 20.69
N MET A 30 -8.61 -3.60 20.13
CA MET A 30 -8.71 -3.42 18.69
C MET A 30 -7.39 -3.00 18.07
N THR A 31 -6.65 -2.07 18.68
CA THR A 31 -5.34 -1.63 18.17
C THR A 31 -4.35 -2.79 18.18
N ARG A 32 -4.32 -3.60 19.25
CA ARG A 32 -3.46 -4.78 19.33
C ARG A 32 -3.79 -5.82 18.27
N ALA A 33 -5.06 -6.05 17.96
CA ALA A 33 -5.50 -6.98 16.93
C ALA A 33 -5.06 -6.54 15.51
N HIS A 34 -4.94 -5.23 15.26
CA HIS A 34 -4.53 -4.69 13.96
C HIS A 34 -3.00 -4.56 13.81
N LEU A 35 -2.25 -4.63 14.91
CA LEU A 35 -0.79 -4.43 14.92
C LEU A 35 -0.03 -5.35 13.94
N PRO A 36 -0.34 -6.64 13.80
CA PRO A 36 0.33 -7.49 12.82
C PRO A 36 0.16 -7.00 11.38
N GLY A 37 -1.04 -6.52 11.01
CA GLY A 37 -1.30 -5.94 9.70
C GLY A 37 -0.54 -4.63 9.46
N ILE A 38 -0.44 -3.79 10.48
CA ILE A 38 0.32 -2.53 10.44
C ILE A 38 1.82 -2.83 10.23
N ILE A 39 2.38 -3.75 11.00
CA ILE A 39 3.80 -4.15 10.88
C ILE A 39 4.06 -4.78 9.50
N ALA A 40 3.20 -5.71 9.07
CA ALA A 40 3.33 -6.33 7.76
C ALA A 40 3.31 -5.29 6.64
N MET A 41 2.39 -4.34 6.67
CA MET A 41 2.32 -3.25 5.69
C MET A 41 3.58 -2.39 5.70
N ALA A 42 4.07 -1.99 6.88
CA ALA A 42 5.28 -1.18 7.00
C ALA A 42 6.50 -1.89 6.40
N LEU A 43 6.68 -3.18 6.68
CA LEU A 43 7.78 -3.99 6.14
C LEU A 43 7.63 -4.19 4.61
N ILE A 44 6.41 -4.47 4.14
CA ILE A 44 6.12 -4.67 2.72
C ILE A 44 6.28 -3.38 1.92
N VAL A 45 6.06 -2.21 2.51
CA VAL A 45 6.31 -0.93 1.84
C VAL A 45 7.78 -0.54 1.90
N LEU A 46 8.49 -0.86 2.99
CA LEU A 46 9.92 -0.60 3.12
C LEU A 46 10.75 -1.43 2.10
N ALA A 47 10.44 -2.71 1.96
CA ALA A 47 11.20 -3.63 1.11
C ALA A 47 11.33 -3.17 -0.36
N PRO A 48 10.26 -2.81 -1.09
CA PRO A 48 10.38 -2.35 -2.49
C PRO A 48 11.11 -1.01 -2.61
N ASN A 49 11.06 -0.13 -1.60
CA ASN A 49 11.85 1.12 -1.63
C ASN A 49 13.36 0.86 -1.63
N ILE A 50 13.80 -0.28 -1.08
CA ILE A 50 15.20 -0.74 -1.14
C ILE A 50 15.41 -1.56 -2.41
N LEU A 51 14.54 -2.52 -2.70
CA LEU A 51 14.71 -3.50 -3.77
C LEU A 51 14.53 -2.91 -5.18
N VAL A 52 13.92 -1.73 -5.30
CA VAL A 52 13.82 -1.00 -6.58
C VAL A 52 15.19 -0.59 -7.12
N GLN A 53 16.23 -0.52 -6.30
CA GLN A 53 17.60 -0.22 -6.72
C GLN A 53 18.27 -1.41 -7.44
N PHE A 54 17.71 -2.61 -7.34
CA PHE A 54 18.27 -3.82 -7.94
C PHE A 54 17.44 -4.26 -9.14
N LEU A 55 18.07 -4.23 -10.32
CA LEU A 55 17.44 -4.62 -11.58
C LEU A 55 17.18 -6.14 -11.61
N PHE A 56 16.08 -6.52 -12.23
CA PHE A 56 15.73 -7.88 -12.61
C PHE A 56 15.45 -7.94 -14.13
N GLY A 57 16.47 -8.36 -14.88
CA GLY A 57 16.42 -8.30 -16.35
C GLY A 57 16.39 -6.86 -16.88
N ASN A 58 15.75 -6.68 -18.03
CA ASN A 58 15.78 -5.39 -18.76
C ASN A 58 14.57 -4.48 -18.42
N TRP A 59 13.52 -5.02 -17.78
CA TRP A 59 12.22 -4.34 -17.68
C TRP A 59 11.72 -4.17 -16.25
N LEU A 60 12.34 -4.85 -15.28
CA LEU A 60 11.85 -4.95 -13.90
C LEU A 60 12.95 -4.64 -12.88
N THR A 61 12.51 -4.40 -11.67
CA THR A 61 13.34 -4.40 -10.46
C THR A 61 12.82 -5.44 -9.47
N TRP A 62 13.62 -5.85 -8.51
CA TRP A 62 13.18 -6.75 -7.44
C TRP A 62 12.03 -6.15 -6.61
N GLY A 63 11.91 -4.82 -6.57
CA GLY A 63 10.80 -4.12 -5.94
C GLY A 63 9.43 -4.48 -6.53
N ALA A 64 9.37 -4.76 -7.85
CA ALA A 64 8.12 -5.13 -8.52
C ALA A 64 7.48 -6.42 -7.97
N PHE A 65 8.27 -7.32 -7.40
CA PHE A 65 7.78 -8.58 -6.82
C PHE A 65 7.30 -8.45 -5.37
N THR A 66 7.74 -7.43 -4.64
CA THR A 66 7.38 -7.24 -3.23
C THR A 66 6.23 -6.27 -3.04
N TYR A 67 6.15 -5.23 -3.85
CA TYR A 67 5.13 -4.19 -3.75
C TYR A 67 3.68 -4.73 -3.83
N PRO A 68 3.32 -5.68 -4.71
CA PRO A 68 1.96 -6.20 -4.79
C PRO A 68 1.47 -6.91 -3.53
N LEU A 69 2.37 -7.33 -2.63
CA LEU A 69 2.00 -7.93 -1.35
C LEU A 69 1.26 -6.94 -0.43
N ALA A 70 1.38 -5.63 -0.68
CA ALA A 70 0.60 -4.61 0.03
C ALA A 70 -0.91 -4.81 -0.18
N PHE A 71 -1.35 -5.16 -1.39
CA PHE A 71 -2.75 -5.49 -1.67
C PHE A 71 -3.22 -6.72 -0.87
N LEU A 72 -2.40 -7.77 -0.79
CA LEU A 72 -2.71 -8.95 0.00
C LEU A 72 -2.93 -8.62 1.49
N VAL A 73 -2.07 -7.77 2.08
CA VAL A 73 -2.23 -7.33 3.48
C VAL A 73 -3.53 -6.54 3.65
N THR A 74 -3.79 -5.59 2.75
CA THR A 74 -5.01 -4.78 2.77
C THR A 74 -6.26 -5.64 2.64
N ASP A 75 -6.25 -6.62 1.73
CA ASP A 75 -7.34 -7.57 1.50
C ASP A 75 -7.62 -8.45 2.74
N ILE A 76 -6.57 -8.99 3.36
CA ILE A 76 -6.69 -9.77 4.61
C ILE A 76 -7.30 -8.89 5.70
N MET A 77 -6.78 -7.69 5.91
CA MET A 77 -7.29 -6.75 6.89
C MET A 77 -8.77 -6.39 6.63
N ASN A 78 -9.13 -6.16 5.38
CA ASN A 78 -10.50 -5.86 4.99
C ASN A 78 -11.43 -7.06 5.19
N ARG A 79 -10.98 -8.27 4.87
CA ARG A 79 -11.76 -9.50 5.07
C ARG A 79 -12.04 -9.77 6.54
N VAL A 80 -11.03 -9.65 7.39
CA VAL A 80 -11.10 -10.03 8.81
C VAL A 80 -11.70 -8.91 9.66
N TYR A 81 -11.21 -7.68 9.50
CA TYR A 81 -11.54 -6.57 10.39
C TYR A 81 -12.44 -5.49 9.73
N GLY A 82 -12.62 -5.55 8.41
CA GLY A 82 -13.43 -4.60 7.66
C GLY A 82 -12.65 -3.40 7.11
N ALA A 83 -13.38 -2.51 6.40
CA ALA A 83 -12.79 -1.40 5.66
C ALA A 83 -12.09 -0.34 6.54
N GLY A 84 -12.56 -0.11 7.76
CA GLY A 84 -11.96 0.88 8.66
C GLY A 84 -10.51 0.55 8.99
N PRO A 85 -10.23 -0.60 9.63
CA PRO A 85 -8.88 -1.07 9.91
C PRO A 85 -8.02 -1.22 8.65
N ALA A 86 -8.57 -1.69 7.54
CA ALA A 86 -7.84 -1.77 6.28
C ALA A 86 -7.33 -0.39 5.83
N ARG A 87 -8.17 0.65 5.87
CA ARG A 87 -7.75 2.03 5.57
C ARG A 87 -6.65 2.53 6.51
N THR A 88 -6.72 2.22 7.80
CA THR A 88 -5.67 2.58 8.77
C THR A 88 -4.33 1.98 8.36
N VAL A 89 -4.32 0.70 7.97
CA VAL A 89 -3.11 0.01 7.49
C VAL A 89 -2.58 0.65 6.21
N VAL A 90 -3.46 1.02 5.28
CA VAL A 90 -3.08 1.76 4.05
C VAL A 90 -2.43 3.10 4.39
N PHE A 91 -3.01 3.89 5.31
CA PHE A 91 -2.43 5.18 5.70
C PHE A 91 -1.08 5.04 6.39
N VAL A 92 -0.88 4.02 7.22
CA VAL A 92 0.45 3.74 7.80
C VAL A 92 1.45 3.38 6.69
N GLY A 93 1.08 2.51 5.76
CA GLY A 93 1.91 2.18 4.60
C GLY A 93 2.26 3.42 3.78
N PHE A 94 1.29 4.28 3.51
CA PHE A 94 1.51 5.55 2.81
C PHE A 94 2.52 6.45 3.52
N VAL A 95 2.39 6.65 4.83
CA VAL A 95 3.33 7.47 5.61
C VAL A 95 4.73 6.86 5.59
N VAL A 96 4.86 5.55 5.79
CA VAL A 96 6.15 4.85 5.72
C VAL A 96 6.77 5.01 4.33
N GLY A 97 6.00 4.77 3.26
CA GLY A 97 6.47 4.92 1.88
C GLY A 97 6.90 6.35 1.55
N LEU A 98 6.14 7.34 2.00
CA LEU A 98 6.47 8.76 1.81
C LEU A 98 7.79 9.12 2.51
N ILE A 99 7.98 8.68 3.76
CA ILE A 99 9.23 8.90 4.50
C ILE A 99 10.41 8.25 3.77
N CYS A 100 10.27 6.98 3.34
CA CYS A 100 11.31 6.28 2.59
C CYS A 100 11.66 7.00 1.30
N SER A 101 10.65 7.43 0.54
CA SER A 101 10.84 8.16 -0.72
C SER A 101 11.53 9.51 -0.48
N LEU A 102 11.14 10.26 0.55
CA LEU A 102 11.79 11.54 0.90
C LEU A 102 13.25 11.34 1.32
N ILE A 103 13.56 10.30 2.09
CA ILE A 103 14.95 9.95 2.40
C ILE A 103 15.69 9.61 1.11
N GLY A 104 15.10 8.81 0.21
CA GLY A 104 15.70 8.45 -1.07
C GLY A 104 16.01 9.63 -1.98
N THR A 105 15.28 10.75 -1.85
CA THR A 105 15.58 11.98 -2.62
C THR A 105 16.85 12.69 -2.13
N GLN A 106 17.31 12.42 -0.93
CA GLN A 106 18.52 13.03 -0.33
C GLN A 106 19.77 12.19 -0.54
N ILE A 107 19.62 10.91 -0.94
CA ILE A 107 20.74 10.01 -1.16
C ILE A 107 21.14 10.07 -2.63
N MET A 108 22.36 10.51 -2.90
CA MET A 108 22.90 10.58 -4.27
C MET A 108 23.55 9.26 -4.65
N GLY A 109 23.10 8.68 -5.77
CA GLY A 109 23.70 7.53 -6.43
C GLY A 109 24.58 7.97 -7.61
N GLU A 110 24.99 7.00 -8.44
CA GLU A 110 25.85 7.23 -9.60
C GLU A 110 25.19 8.13 -10.66
N PHE A 111 23.87 8.02 -10.85
CA PHE A 111 23.10 8.72 -11.87
C PHE A 111 22.17 9.81 -11.31
N GLY A 112 22.41 10.27 -10.09
CA GLY A 112 21.57 11.26 -9.41
C GLY A 112 20.93 10.71 -8.13
N PRO A 113 19.86 11.36 -7.59
CA PRO A 113 19.21 10.89 -6.38
C PRO A 113 18.60 9.49 -6.60
N LEU A 114 18.67 8.62 -5.58
CA LEU A 114 18.12 7.26 -5.65
C LEU A 114 16.61 7.25 -5.96
N VAL A 115 15.90 8.27 -5.50
CA VAL A 115 14.49 8.51 -5.80
C VAL A 115 14.34 9.94 -6.28
N THR A 116 13.83 10.15 -7.49
CA THR A 116 13.55 11.52 -7.95
C THR A 116 12.26 12.04 -7.30
N MET A 117 12.08 13.36 -7.25
CA MET A 117 10.85 13.96 -6.69
C MET A 117 9.59 13.47 -7.43
N ARG A 118 9.67 13.26 -8.73
CA ARG A 118 8.55 12.72 -9.53
C ARG A 118 8.21 11.29 -9.15
N ILE A 119 9.23 10.43 -8.92
CA ILE A 119 9.04 9.07 -8.42
C ILE A 119 8.40 9.10 -7.03
N ALA A 120 8.88 9.96 -6.12
CA ALA A 120 8.31 10.09 -4.78
C ALA A 120 6.84 10.50 -4.80
N LEU A 121 6.49 11.51 -5.58
CA LEU A 121 5.09 11.97 -5.73
C LEU A 121 4.24 10.92 -6.46
N GLY A 122 4.75 10.36 -7.55
CA GLY A 122 4.06 9.33 -8.33
C GLY A 122 3.73 8.09 -7.50
N SER A 123 4.70 7.57 -6.73
CA SER A 123 4.50 6.40 -5.88
C SER A 123 3.52 6.68 -4.74
N GLY A 124 3.59 7.86 -4.10
CA GLY A 124 2.66 8.23 -3.04
C GLY A 124 1.21 8.36 -3.54
N ILE A 125 0.99 9.08 -4.66
CA ILE A 125 -0.34 9.28 -5.25
C ILE A 125 -0.89 7.94 -5.75
N ALA A 126 -0.09 7.16 -6.47
CA ALA A 126 -0.49 5.86 -7.00
C ALA A 126 -0.87 4.90 -5.88
N PHE A 127 0.01 4.73 -4.86
CA PHE A 127 -0.23 3.86 -3.71
C PHE A 127 -1.53 4.22 -3.00
N LEU A 128 -1.68 5.47 -2.60
CA LEU A 128 -2.84 5.89 -1.80
C LEU A 128 -4.14 5.70 -2.59
N THR A 129 -4.17 6.15 -3.85
CA THR A 129 -5.35 6.04 -4.72
C THR A 129 -5.72 4.59 -4.97
N ALA A 130 -4.75 3.76 -5.37
CA ALA A 130 -4.97 2.35 -5.69
C ALA A 130 -5.40 1.54 -4.48
N GLN A 131 -4.75 1.71 -3.33
CA GLN A 131 -5.06 0.98 -2.12
C GLN A 131 -6.44 1.37 -1.53
N LEU A 132 -6.81 2.65 -1.56
CA LEU A 132 -8.15 3.08 -1.11
C LEU A 132 -9.25 2.60 -2.06
N LEU A 133 -8.97 2.58 -3.36
CA LEU A 133 -9.87 2.02 -4.37
C LEU A 133 -10.05 0.52 -4.16
N ASP A 134 -8.96 -0.21 -3.91
CA ASP A 134 -8.96 -1.63 -3.58
C ASP A 134 -9.84 -1.90 -2.36
N VAL A 135 -9.64 -1.19 -1.25
CA VAL A 135 -10.48 -1.31 -0.03
C VAL A 135 -11.97 -1.09 -0.35
N GLY A 136 -12.28 -0.12 -1.19
CA GLY A 136 -13.66 0.18 -1.60
C GLY A 136 -14.29 -0.96 -2.39
N ILE A 137 -13.62 -1.42 -3.45
CA ILE A 137 -14.09 -2.50 -4.33
C ILE A 137 -14.20 -3.81 -3.55
N PHE A 138 -13.16 -4.16 -2.76
CA PHE A 138 -13.17 -5.34 -1.91
C PHE A 138 -14.39 -5.34 -0.99
N SER A 139 -14.65 -4.21 -0.30
CA SER A 139 -15.75 -4.08 0.64
C SER A 139 -17.12 -4.26 -0.04
N ALA A 140 -17.27 -3.76 -1.26
CA ALA A 140 -18.49 -3.94 -2.05
C ALA A 140 -18.71 -5.42 -2.44
N LEU A 141 -17.64 -6.15 -2.72
CA LEU A 141 -17.68 -7.54 -3.21
C LEU A 141 -17.53 -8.60 -2.12
N ARG A 142 -17.18 -8.22 -0.88
CA ARG A 142 -16.75 -9.14 0.20
C ARG A 142 -17.79 -10.19 0.61
N ARG A 143 -19.08 -9.96 0.34
CA ARG A 143 -20.19 -10.90 0.66
C ARG A 143 -20.36 -11.99 -0.39
N GLY A 144 -19.71 -11.88 -1.54
CA GLY A 144 -19.77 -12.84 -2.63
C GLY A 144 -18.82 -14.03 -2.46
N VAL A 145 -18.51 -14.69 -3.57
CA VAL A 145 -17.54 -15.79 -3.62
C VAL A 145 -16.19 -15.32 -3.10
N TRP A 146 -15.52 -16.14 -2.30
CA TRP A 146 -14.33 -15.78 -1.51
C TRP A 146 -13.18 -15.17 -2.32
N TRP A 147 -12.95 -15.63 -3.57
CA TRP A 147 -11.87 -15.16 -4.44
C TRP A 147 -12.21 -13.89 -5.23
N LYS A 148 -13.51 -13.62 -5.42
CA LYS A 148 -13.96 -12.52 -6.29
C LYS A 148 -13.56 -11.15 -5.74
N ALA A 149 -13.71 -10.94 -4.45
CA ALA A 149 -13.35 -9.66 -3.84
C ALA A 149 -11.85 -9.37 -3.98
N PRO A 150 -10.90 -10.22 -3.49
CA PRO A 150 -9.49 -9.92 -3.59
C PRO A 150 -8.99 -9.86 -5.04
N LEU A 151 -9.48 -10.74 -5.94
CA LEU A 151 -9.02 -10.72 -7.31
C LEU A 151 -9.46 -9.45 -8.06
N VAL A 152 -10.74 -9.06 -7.96
CA VAL A 152 -11.25 -7.91 -8.70
C VAL A 152 -10.71 -6.60 -8.12
N SER A 153 -10.63 -6.47 -6.79
CA SER A 153 -10.12 -5.26 -6.17
C SER A 153 -8.64 -5.05 -6.51
N THR A 154 -7.82 -6.11 -6.38
CA THR A 154 -6.39 -6.04 -6.71
C THR A 154 -6.15 -5.83 -8.21
N LEU A 155 -6.95 -6.44 -9.10
CA LEU A 155 -6.85 -6.21 -10.53
C LEU A 155 -7.07 -4.73 -10.89
N VAL A 156 -8.13 -4.14 -10.40
CA VAL A 156 -8.46 -2.74 -10.66
C VAL A 156 -7.45 -1.82 -9.96
N GLY A 157 -7.16 -2.09 -8.68
CA GLY A 157 -6.20 -1.32 -7.89
C GLY A 157 -4.81 -1.30 -8.55
N SER A 158 -4.27 -2.46 -8.93
CA SER A 158 -2.96 -2.56 -9.57
C SER A 158 -2.89 -1.89 -10.94
N THR A 159 -4.00 -1.92 -11.70
CA THR A 159 -4.08 -1.21 -12.98
C THR A 159 -4.00 0.31 -12.78
N VAL A 160 -4.75 0.84 -11.81
CA VAL A 160 -4.73 2.27 -11.47
C VAL A 160 -3.37 2.67 -10.91
N ASP A 161 -2.79 1.85 -10.02
CA ASP A 161 -1.46 2.07 -9.46
C ASP A 161 -0.39 2.20 -10.55
N THR A 162 -0.30 1.22 -11.45
CA THR A 162 0.68 1.22 -12.53
C THR A 162 0.47 2.41 -13.49
N ALA A 163 -0.79 2.69 -13.89
CA ALA A 163 -1.09 3.80 -14.76
C ALA A 163 -0.69 5.15 -14.14
N LEU A 164 -1.04 5.40 -12.88
CA LEU A 164 -0.70 6.64 -12.19
C LEU A 164 0.80 6.76 -11.95
N PHE A 165 1.43 5.70 -11.42
CA PHE A 165 2.84 5.74 -11.09
C PHE A 165 3.70 6.02 -12.33
N PHE A 166 3.60 5.22 -13.36
CA PHE A 166 4.44 5.36 -14.55
C PHE A 166 4.17 6.65 -15.32
N SER A 167 2.93 7.10 -15.38
CA SER A 167 2.59 8.38 -16.00
C SER A 167 3.23 9.56 -15.26
N ILE A 168 3.05 9.65 -13.94
CA ILE A 168 3.56 10.76 -13.14
C ILE A 168 5.09 10.73 -13.09
N ALA A 169 5.68 9.55 -12.86
CA ALA A 169 7.11 9.40 -12.70
C ALA A 169 7.89 9.66 -14.00
N PHE A 170 7.39 9.17 -15.15
CA PHE A 170 8.21 9.05 -16.35
C PHE A 170 7.65 9.74 -17.60
N SER A 171 6.33 9.99 -17.70
CA SER A 171 5.79 10.63 -18.91
C SER A 171 6.24 12.09 -19.05
N ALA A 172 6.61 12.47 -20.27
CA ALA A 172 6.94 13.86 -20.62
C ALA A 172 5.79 14.85 -20.34
N THR A 173 4.53 14.37 -20.38
CA THR A 173 3.34 15.18 -20.07
C THR A 173 3.36 15.78 -18.68
N PHE A 174 3.97 15.12 -17.70
CA PHE A 174 4.03 15.54 -16.31
C PHE A 174 5.36 16.20 -15.89
N VAL A 175 6.19 16.62 -16.86
CA VAL A 175 7.46 17.32 -16.58
C VAL A 175 7.26 18.57 -15.72
N PHE A 176 6.11 19.26 -15.86
CA PHE A 176 5.81 20.48 -15.11
C PHE A 176 5.78 20.26 -13.59
N ILE A 177 5.59 19.03 -13.09
CA ILE A 177 5.60 18.72 -11.64
C ILE A 177 6.99 18.98 -11.04
N HIS A 178 8.05 18.57 -11.74
CA HIS A 178 9.43 18.82 -11.34
C HIS A 178 10.34 18.86 -12.57
N PRO A 179 10.50 20.03 -13.21
CA PRO A 179 11.23 20.18 -14.48
C PRO A 179 12.70 19.73 -14.39
N ALA A 180 13.31 19.78 -13.21
CA ALA A 180 14.69 19.36 -13.00
C ALA A 180 14.90 17.82 -13.05
N THR A 181 13.81 17.03 -13.03
CA THR A 181 13.92 15.56 -13.17
C THR A 181 14.08 15.21 -14.65
N ASP A 182 15.26 14.69 -15.01
CA ASP A 182 15.49 14.15 -16.35
C ASP A 182 14.72 12.82 -16.52
N VAL A 183 13.86 12.79 -17.53
CA VAL A 183 13.09 11.61 -17.96
C VAL A 183 13.27 11.32 -19.46
N ALA A 184 14.26 11.94 -20.11
CA ALA A 184 14.51 11.79 -21.54
C ALA A 184 14.76 10.30 -21.88
N TRP A 185 15.53 9.61 -21.08
CA TRP A 185 15.81 8.18 -21.24
C TRP A 185 14.53 7.32 -21.24
N ALA A 186 13.55 7.65 -20.40
CA ALA A 186 12.27 6.92 -20.32
C ALA A 186 11.35 7.21 -21.53
N SER A 187 11.61 8.29 -22.25
CA SER A 187 10.85 8.73 -23.43
C SER A 187 11.42 8.18 -24.74
N GLU A 188 12.53 7.44 -24.70
CA GLU A 188 13.11 6.78 -25.87
C GLU A 188 12.08 5.83 -26.49
N VAL A 189 11.89 5.93 -27.82
CA VAL A 189 10.88 5.15 -28.55
C VAL A 189 11.48 3.81 -28.96
N LEU A 190 10.99 2.74 -28.35
CA LEU A 190 11.47 1.37 -28.54
C LEU A 190 10.30 0.40 -28.77
N PRO A 191 10.52 -0.77 -29.38
CA PRO A 191 9.51 -1.82 -29.43
C PRO A 191 9.06 -2.23 -28.01
N ILE A 192 7.75 -2.28 -27.76
CA ILE A 192 7.20 -2.71 -26.47
C ILE A 192 7.73 -4.09 -26.12
N LEU A 193 8.39 -4.20 -24.95
CA LEU A 193 9.04 -5.44 -24.48
C LEU A 193 10.03 -6.04 -25.50
N GLY A 194 10.59 -5.22 -26.40
CA GLY A 194 11.56 -5.63 -27.40
C GLY A 194 10.98 -6.27 -28.67
N VAL A 195 9.66 -6.52 -28.74
CA VAL A 195 9.05 -7.26 -29.87
C VAL A 195 7.72 -6.66 -30.38
N GLY A 196 7.11 -5.76 -29.60
CA GLY A 196 5.80 -5.16 -29.92
C GLY A 196 5.87 -3.91 -30.80
N PRO A 197 4.75 -3.18 -30.95
CA PRO A 197 4.74 -1.87 -31.59
C PRO A 197 5.62 -0.89 -30.84
N VAL A 198 6.06 0.19 -31.50
CA VAL A 198 6.94 1.18 -30.88
C VAL A 198 6.17 2.10 -29.92
N ALA A 199 6.74 2.34 -28.74
CA ALA A 199 6.21 3.25 -27.73
C ALA A 199 7.36 3.78 -26.85
N PRO A 200 7.15 4.82 -26.03
CA PRO A 200 8.15 5.23 -25.04
C PRO A 200 8.55 4.09 -24.12
N LEU A 201 9.83 4.00 -23.75
CA LEU A 201 10.39 2.94 -22.90
C LEU A 201 9.60 2.72 -21.60
N TRP A 202 9.13 3.80 -20.96
CA TRP A 202 8.34 3.70 -19.72
C TRP A 202 7.05 2.88 -19.90
N VAL A 203 6.51 2.77 -21.12
CA VAL A 203 5.33 1.92 -21.38
C VAL A 203 5.68 0.44 -21.25
N SER A 204 6.86 0.04 -21.76
CA SER A 204 7.36 -1.33 -21.57
C SER A 204 7.56 -1.67 -20.09
N LEU A 205 8.14 -0.74 -19.32
CA LEU A 205 8.32 -0.90 -17.88
C LEU A 205 6.96 -1.03 -17.15
N ALA A 206 5.98 -0.21 -17.52
CA ALA A 206 4.64 -0.26 -16.98
C ALA A 206 3.93 -1.59 -17.27
N ILE A 207 4.02 -2.09 -18.50
CA ILE A 207 3.40 -3.36 -18.91
C ILE A 207 4.05 -4.53 -18.16
N ALA A 208 5.38 -4.55 -18.05
CA ALA A 208 6.10 -5.58 -17.31
C ALA A 208 5.73 -5.59 -15.82
N ASP A 209 5.71 -4.43 -15.17
CA ASP A 209 5.29 -4.26 -13.78
C ASP A 209 3.84 -4.73 -13.56
N TRP A 210 2.94 -4.32 -14.45
CA TRP A 210 1.54 -4.72 -14.40
C TRP A 210 1.35 -6.24 -14.55
N ALA A 211 2.08 -6.87 -15.47
CA ALA A 211 2.03 -8.32 -15.67
C ALA A 211 2.48 -9.08 -14.41
N VAL A 212 3.52 -8.59 -13.71
CA VAL A 212 3.96 -9.15 -12.41
C VAL A 212 2.86 -8.99 -11.37
N LYS A 213 2.26 -7.80 -11.25
CA LYS A 213 1.15 -7.53 -10.31
C LYS A 213 -0.02 -8.46 -10.53
N LEU A 214 -0.43 -8.70 -11.79
CA LEU A 214 -1.51 -9.63 -12.12
C LEU A 214 -1.15 -11.08 -11.74
N SER A 215 0.05 -11.52 -12.06
CA SER A 215 0.53 -12.85 -11.72
C SER A 215 0.53 -13.07 -10.20
N LEU A 216 1.03 -12.09 -9.46
CA LEU A 216 1.04 -12.14 -8.00
C LEU A 216 -0.35 -12.04 -7.38
N ALA A 217 -1.29 -11.31 -7.98
CA ALA A 217 -2.69 -11.27 -7.53
C ALA A 217 -3.32 -12.67 -7.59
N LEU A 218 -3.06 -13.44 -8.65
CA LEU A 218 -3.54 -14.82 -8.77
C LEU A 218 -2.87 -15.75 -7.73
N ILE A 219 -1.55 -15.65 -7.57
CA ILE A 219 -0.79 -16.45 -6.60
C ILE A 219 -1.23 -16.12 -5.16
N ALA A 220 -1.48 -14.84 -4.87
CA ALA A 220 -1.88 -14.35 -3.56
C ALA A 220 -3.26 -14.86 -3.09
N LEU A 221 -4.10 -15.38 -3.99
CA LEU A 221 -5.37 -16.02 -3.60
C LEU A 221 -5.15 -17.22 -2.66
N ALA A 222 -4.07 -17.98 -2.84
CA ALA A 222 -3.77 -19.14 -1.99
C ALA A 222 -3.46 -18.72 -0.53
N PRO A 223 -2.46 -17.86 -0.24
CA PRO A 223 -2.21 -17.40 1.12
C PRO A 223 -3.39 -16.59 1.69
N PHE A 224 -4.09 -15.80 0.88
CA PHE A 224 -5.31 -15.09 1.31
C PHE A 224 -6.35 -16.08 1.87
N ARG A 225 -6.69 -17.12 1.12
CA ARG A 225 -7.66 -18.14 1.56
C ARG A 225 -7.19 -18.85 2.83
N TRP A 226 -5.92 -19.24 2.89
CA TRP A 226 -5.36 -19.95 4.04
C TRP A 226 -5.43 -19.11 5.32
N VAL A 227 -5.01 -17.85 5.28
CA VAL A 227 -5.04 -16.95 6.44
C VAL A 227 -6.48 -16.67 6.88
N THR A 228 -7.35 -16.29 5.94
CA THR A 228 -8.73 -15.90 6.26
C THR A 228 -9.57 -17.07 6.77
N SER A 229 -9.33 -18.31 6.30
CA SER A 229 -10.03 -19.49 6.82
C SER A 229 -9.61 -19.82 8.26
N LYS A 230 -8.32 -19.71 8.58
CA LYS A 230 -7.83 -19.92 9.96
C LYS A 230 -8.38 -18.89 10.95
N MET A 231 -8.41 -17.61 10.54
CA MET A 231 -8.91 -16.54 11.42
C MET A 231 -10.43 -16.62 11.64
N ALA A 232 -11.19 -17.17 10.68
CA ALA A 232 -12.63 -17.39 10.85
C ALA A 232 -12.99 -18.50 11.86
N HIS A 233 -12.06 -19.40 12.17
CA HIS A 233 -12.25 -20.48 13.18
C HIS A 233 -11.87 -20.05 14.60
N THR A 234 -11.23 -18.90 14.78
CA THR A 234 -10.75 -18.39 16.08
C THR A 234 -11.60 -17.23 16.63
N SER A 235 -12.57 -16.76 15.87
CA SER A 235 -13.56 -15.73 16.25
C SER A 235 -14.94 -16.33 16.49
#